data_b64de41615e2f8787e86463cac380edf
#
_entry.id   b64de41615e2f8787e86463cac380edf
#
_cell.length_a   1.000
_cell.length_b   1.000
_cell.length_c   1.000
_cell.angle_alpha   90.00
_cell.angle_beta   90.00
_cell.angle_gamma   90.00
#
_symmetry.space_group_name_H-M   'P 1'
#
loop_
_entity.id
_entity.type
_entity.pdbx_description
1 polymer ?
#
loop_
_entity_poly.entity_id
_entity_poly.type
_entity_poly.pdbx_seq_one_letter_code
_entity_poly.pdbx_strand_id
1 'polypeptide(L)'
;SREQALKYKIEIDEYIKKQGYKGINTLVAFSGSLKDETGKVWTEQSINNTKSDWELREKFDTPDYNILIVAEKYQTGFDQPLLHTMYVDKKLHGIKAVQTLSRLNRTRPGKIDTYVIDFQNNIDEIYNAFEPYYKGTSLIDKTNSEFIKKLYEMIMSFEIIKQDDLDKFAEI
;
A
#
# COMPACT_ATOMS: atom_id res chain seq x y z
N SER A 1 -17.85 -3.38 -2.20
CA SER A 1 -18.82 -3.89 -1.18
C SER A 1 -18.26 -5.16 -0.53
N ARG A 2 -18.90 -5.63 0.56
CA ARG A 2 -18.56 -6.91 1.22
C ARG A 2 -18.82 -8.11 0.31
N GLU A 3 -19.90 -8.06 -0.44
CA GLU A 3 -20.24 -9.09 -1.44
C GLU A 3 -19.18 -9.19 -2.52
N GLN A 4 -18.66 -8.05 -2.96
CA GLN A 4 -17.59 -8.02 -3.94
C GLN A 4 -16.28 -8.58 -3.38
N ALA A 5 -15.95 -8.30 -2.13
CA ALA A 5 -14.79 -8.87 -1.48
C ALA A 5 -14.87 -10.40 -1.35
N LEU A 6 -16.05 -10.94 -1.01
CA LEU A 6 -16.29 -12.39 -1.01
C LEU A 6 -16.14 -12.98 -2.43
N LYS A 7 -16.69 -12.31 -3.43
CA LYS A 7 -16.58 -12.71 -4.84
C LYS A 7 -15.12 -12.77 -5.30
N TYR A 8 -14.36 -11.72 -5.02
CA TYR A 8 -12.91 -11.71 -5.30
C TYR A 8 -12.17 -12.84 -4.61
N LYS A 9 -12.49 -13.12 -3.34
CA LYS A 9 -11.84 -14.24 -2.64
C LYS A 9 -12.12 -15.58 -3.32
N ILE A 10 -13.35 -15.86 -3.68
CA ILE A 10 -13.72 -17.09 -4.36
C ILE A 10 -13.00 -17.22 -5.71
N GLU A 11 -13.09 -16.19 -6.55
CA GLU A 11 -12.49 -16.18 -7.88
C GLU A 11 -10.95 -16.30 -7.85
N ILE A 12 -10.31 -15.60 -6.91
CA ILE A 12 -8.86 -15.66 -6.76
C ILE A 12 -8.43 -17.03 -6.25
N ASP A 13 -9.11 -17.60 -5.26
CA ASP A 13 -8.81 -18.94 -4.74
C ASP A 13 -8.98 -20.02 -5.83
N GLU A 14 -10.03 -19.93 -6.64
CA GLU A 14 -10.25 -20.81 -7.78
C GLU A 14 -9.16 -20.64 -8.85
N TYR A 15 -8.77 -19.41 -9.15
CA TYR A 15 -7.69 -19.13 -10.07
C TYR A 15 -6.34 -19.69 -9.60
N ILE A 16 -5.98 -19.48 -8.34
CA ILE A 16 -4.77 -20.02 -7.72
C ILE A 16 -4.75 -21.55 -7.86
N LYS A 17 -5.88 -22.19 -7.53
CA LYS A 17 -6.05 -23.66 -7.65
C LYS A 17 -5.92 -24.12 -9.09
N LYS A 18 -6.58 -23.45 -10.03
CA LYS A 18 -6.57 -23.79 -11.46
C LYS A 18 -5.18 -23.68 -12.07
N GLN A 19 -4.39 -22.68 -11.66
CA GLN A 19 -3.03 -22.47 -12.12
C GLN A 19 -2.00 -23.37 -11.41
N GLY A 20 -2.41 -24.05 -10.35
CA GLY A 20 -1.51 -24.91 -9.56
C GLY A 20 -0.48 -24.16 -8.73
N TYR A 21 -0.72 -22.87 -8.43
CA TYR A 21 0.17 -22.09 -7.59
C TYR A 21 0.19 -22.65 -6.16
N LYS A 22 1.40 -22.85 -5.64
CA LYS A 22 1.62 -23.34 -4.28
C LYS A 22 2.12 -22.22 -3.37
N GLY A 23 1.70 -22.24 -2.12
CA GLY A 23 2.17 -21.27 -1.12
C GLY A 23 1.55 -19.88 -1.27
N ILE A 24 0.49 -19.73 -2.07
CA ILE A 24 -0.28 -18.49 -2.19
C ILE A 24 -1.65 -18.72 -1.62
N ASN A 25 -1.98 -18.02 -0.55
CA ASN A 25 -3.30 -18.08 0.08
C ASN A 25 -3.88 -16.68 0.29
N THR A 26 -5.20 -16.62 0.34
CA THR A 26 -5.95 -15.38 0.48
C THR A 26 -6.66 -15.30 1.81
N LEU A 27 -6.80 -14.08 2.35
CA LEU A 27 -7.68 -13.73 3.45
C LEU A 27 -8.64 -12.64 3.00
N VAL A 28 -9.80 -12.55 3.63
CA VAL A 28 -10.77 -11.48 3.41
C VAL A 28 -11.05 -10.74 4.71
N ALA A 29 -11.15 -9.42 4.66
CA ALA A 29 -11.41 -8.59 5.83
C ALA A 29 -12.58 -7.62 5.58
N PHE A 30 -13.62 -7.73 6.38
CA PHE A 30 -14.76 -6.81 6.39
C PHE A 30 -15.47 -6.84 7.76
N SER A 31 -16.27 -5.83 8.03
CA SER A 31 -17.05 -5.75 9.28
C SER A 31 -18.49 -6.21 9.07
N GLY A 32 -19.07 -6.87 10.09
CA GLY A 32 -20.44 -7.37 10.07
C GLY A 32 -20.59 -8.70 9.33
N SER A 33 -21.78 -8.92 8.76
CA SER A 33 -22.11 -10.12 8.01
C SER A 33 -22.69 -9.80 6.63
N LEU A 34 -22.71 -10.76 5.76
CA LEU A 34 -23.41 -10.71 4.47
C LEU A 34 -24.20 -12.00 4.26
N LYS A 35 -25.26 -11.91 3.45
CA LYS A 35 -26.01 -13.09 2.99
C LYS A 35 -25.72 -13.29 1.52
N ASP A 36 -25.43 -14.51 1.15
CA ASP A 36 -25.32 -14.87 -0.27
C ASP A 36 -26.71 -15.11 -0.91
N GLU A 37 -26.73 -15.39 -2.19
CA GLU A 37 -27.96 -15.64 -2.97
C GLU A 37 -28.76 -16.85 -2.46
N THR A 38 -28.12 -17.76 -1.72
CA THR A 38 -28.76 -18.94 -1.09
C THR A 38 -29.33 -18.61 0.28
N GLY A 39 -29.12 -17.39 0.80
CA GLY A 39 -29.51 -16.98 2.14
C GLY A 39 -28.53 -17.37 3.23
N LYS A 40 -27.41 -18.00 2.90
CA LYS A 40 -26.36 -18.34 3.87
C LYS A 40 -25.67 -17.10 4.37
N VAL A 41 -25.52 -17.04 5.68
CA VAL A 41 -24.83 -15.92 6.35
C VAL A 41 -23.34 -16.20 6.43
N TRP A 42 -22.57 -15.22 5.97
CA TRP A 42 -21.12 -15.23 5.99
C TRP A 42 -20.59 -14.12 6.89
N THR A 43 -19.61 -14.44 7.70
CA THR A 43 -18.82 -13.49 8.48
C THR A 43 -17.35 -13.64 8.08
N GLU A 44 -16.56 -12.61 8.34
CA GLU A 44 -15.12 -12.66 8.15
C GLU A 44 -14.50 -13.91 8.80
N GLN A 45 -14.92 -14.19 10.04
CA GLN A 45 -14.42 -15.33 10.81
C GLN A 45 -14.78 -16.67 10.15
N SER A 46 -16.01 -16.80 9.66
CA SER A 46 -16.46 -18.03 9.02
C SER A 46 -15.75 -18.32 7.69
N ILE A 47 -15.40 -17.26 6.95
CA ILE A 47 -14.71 -17.39 5.65
C ILE A 47 -13.22 -17.74 5.85
N ASN A 48 -12.56 -17.06 6.80
CA ASN A 48 -11.12 -17.23 7.03
C ASN A 48 -10.79 -18.36 8.01
N ASN A 49 -11.81 -19.00 8.61
CA ASN A 49 -11.64 -19.94 9.70
C ASN A 49 -10.79 -19.35 10.83
N THR A 50 -11.22 -18.18 11.35
CA THR A 50 -10.62 -17.45 12.46
C THR A 50 -11.66 -17.17 13.53
N LYS A 51 -11.22 -16.94 14.76
CA LYS A 51 -12.09 -16.62 15.89
C LYS A 51 -12.21 -15.11 16.16
N SER A 52 -11.23 -14.35 15.70
CA SER A 52 -11.15 -12.92 15.98
C SER A 52 -10.39 -12.15 14.87
N ASP A 53 -10.54 -10.82 14.89
CA ASP A 53 -9.76 -9.91 14.04
C ASP A 53 -8.26 -10.01 14.31
N TRP A 54 -7.87 -10.24 15.57
CA TRP A 54 -6.49 -10.40 15.95
C TRP A 54 -5.88 -11.67 15.30
N GLU A 55 -6.58 -12.79 15.36
CA GLU A 55 -6.14 -14.04 14.71
C GLU A 55 -6.01 -13.91 13.18
N LEU A 56 -6.89 -13.11 12.55
CA LEU A 56 -6.77 -12.82 11.12
C LEU A 56 -5.49 -12.05 10.81
N ARG A 57 -5.16 -11.06 11.62
CA ARG A 57 -3.92 -10.29 11.47
C ARG A 57 -2.69 -11.17 11.68
N GLU A 58 -2.67 -12.01 12.70
CA GLU A 58 -1.59 -12.96 12.94
C GLU A 58 -1.41 -13.92 11.76
N LYS A 59 -2.51 -14.44 11.21
CA LYS A 59 -2.42 -15.27 9.99
C LYS A 59 -1.78 -14.52 8.83
N PHE A 60 -2.16 -13.25 8.63
CA PHE A 60 -1.60 -12.43 7.55
C PHE A 60 -0.12 -12.06 7.77
N ASP A 61 0.38 -12.15 8.99
CA ASP A 61 1.81 -11.95 9.31
C ASP A 61 2.67 -13.19 9.00
N THR A 62 2.04 -14.32 8.69
CA THR A 62 2.76 -15.53 8.32
C THR A 62 3.09 -15.56 6.81
N PRO A 63 4.14 -16.29 6.39
CA PRO A 63 4.46 -16.44 4.97
C PRO A 63 3.42 -17.24 4.18
N ASP A 64 2.47 -17.89 4.86
CA ASP A 64 1.44 -18.71 4.22
C ASP A 64 0.35 -17.89 3.53
N TYR A 65 0.14 -16.63 3.96
CA TYR A 65 -0.90 -15.75 3.42
C TYR A 65 -0.29 -14.52 2.74
N ASN A 66 -0.56 -14.38 1.46
CA ASN A 66 0.08 -13.37 0.60
C ASN A 66 -0.90 -12.30 0.10
N ILE A 67 -2.20 -12.58 0.13
CA ILE A 67 -3.24 -11.70 -0.41
C ILE A 67 -4.29 -11.43 0.66
N LEU A 68 -4.54 -10.15 0.94
CA LEU A 68 -5.60 -9.69 1.82
C LEU A 68 -6.61 -8.86 1.03
N ILE A 69 -7.84 -9.35 0.95
CA ILE A 69 -8.95 -8.70 0.26
C ILE A 69 -9.77 -7.92 1.29
N VAL A 70 -9.93 -6.62 1.08
CA VAL A 70 -10.49 -5.73 2.11
C VAL A 70 -11.73 -5.00 1.62
N ALA A 71 -12.81 -5.02 2.40
CA ALA A 71 -13.98 -4.19 2.19
C ALA A 71 -14.18 -3.23 3.38
N GLU A 72 -13.82 -1.96 3.20
CA GLU A 72 -14.01 -0.86 4.15
C GLU A 72 -13.41 -1.07 5.56
N LYS A 73 -12.53 -2.03 5.70
CA LYS A 73 -11.82 -2.36 6.92
C LYS A 73 -10.34 -2.01 6.77
N TYR A 74 -9.62 -1.82 7.86
CA TYR A 74 -8.19 -1.53 7.87
C TYR A 74 -7.75 -0.24 7.14
N GLN A 75 -8.67 0.67 6.87
CA GLN A 75 -8.32 2.01 6.36
C GLN A 75 -7.53 2.81 7.41
N THR A 76 -7.76 2.53 8.68
CA THR A 76 -6.99 3.04 9.83
C THR A 76 -6.57 1.88 10.75
N GLY A 77 -5.51 2.08 11.54
CA GLY A 77 -5.09 1.12 12.57
C GLY A 77 -4.57 -0.24 12.08
N PHE A 78 -4.26 -0.39 10.81
CA PHE A 78 -3.62 -1.60 10.26
C PHE A 78 -2.18 -1.29 9.88
N ASP A 79 -1.26 -2.04 10.44
CA ASP A 79 0.17 -1.90 10.17
C ASP A 79 0.74 -3.23 9.69
N GLN A 80 1.16 -3.27 8.42
CA GLN A 80 1.79 -4.41 7.79
C GLN A 80 2.94 -3.92 6.89
N PRO A 81 4.17 -3.92 7.40
CA PRO A 81 5.33 -3.44 6.64
C PRO A 81 5.63 -4.24 5.37
N LEU A 82 5.15 -5.49 5.29
CA LEU A 82 5.34 -6.35 4.12
C LEU A 82 4.44 -5.99 2.93
N LEU A 83 3.43 -5.12 3.11
CA LEU A 83 2.58 -4.71 1.99
C LEU A 83 3.42 -4.08 0.88
N HIS A 84 3.41 -4.73 -0.28
CA HIS A 84 4.19 -4.34 -1.44
C HIS A 84 3.31 -3.79 -2.56
N THR A 85 2.18 -4.44 -2.83
CA THR A 85 1.29 -4.08 -3.94
C THR A 85 -0.14 -3.90 -3.42
N MET A 86 -0.81 -2.87 -3.89
CA MET A 86 -2.21 -2.60 -3.60
C MET A 86 -3.01 -2.51 -4.89
N TYR A 87 -4.11 -3.28 -4.97
CA TYR A 87 -5.11 -3.20 -6.02
C TYR A 87 -6.30 -2.41 -5.49
N VAL A 88 -6.66 -1.31 -6.16
CA VAL A 88 -7.73 -0.40 -5.72
C VAL A 88 -8.91 -0.51 -6.68
N ASP A 89 -10.00 -1.14 -6.22
CA ASP A 89 -11.28 -1.21 -6.94
C ASP A 89 -12.37 -0.46 -6.15
N LYS A 90 -12.05 0.78 -5.81
CA LYS A 90 -12.96 1.69 -5.07
C LYS A 90 -12.60 3.13 -5.36
N LYS A 91 -13.63 3.99 -5.47
CA LYS A 91 -13.41 5.44 -5.49
C LYS A 91 -12.85 5.91 -4.13
N LEU A 92 -11.72 6.60 -4.20
CA LEU A 92 -11.04 7.21 -3.07
C LEU A 92 -11.05 8.73 -3.24
N HIS A 93 -11.42 9.47 -2.19
CA HIS A 93 -11.48 10.93 -2.23
C HIS A 93 -10.76 11.54 -1.04
N GLY A 94 -10.03 12.63 -1.27
CA GLY A 94 -9.39 13.44 -0.25
C GLY A 94 -8.57 12.61 0.74
N ILE A 95 -8.77 12.85 2.02
CA ILE A 95 -8.02 12.19 3.10
C ILE A 95 -8.09 10.65 3.07
N LYS A 96 -9.19 10.07 2.55
CA LYS A 96 -9.33 8.61 2.45
C LYS A 96 -8.35 8.01 1.44
N ALA A 97 -8.05 8.72 0.34
CA ALA A 97 -7.02 8.30 -0.61
C ALA A 97 -5.66 8.24 0.09
N VAL A 98 -5.30 9.30 0.79
CA VAL A 98 -4.04 9.39 1.53
C VAL A 98 -3.94 8.28 2.59
N GLN A 99 -4.96 8.12 3.43
CA GLN A 99 -4.99 7.11 4.49
C GLN A 99 -4.90 5.68 3.97
N THR A 100 -5.49 5.41 2.81
CA THR A 100 -5.48 4.08 2.20
C THR A 100 -4.14 3.79 1.54
N LEU A 101 -3.68 4.66 0.65
CA LEU A 101 -2.49 4.41 -0.15
C LEU A 101 -1.20 4.50 0.66
N SER A 102 -1.14 5.36 1.68
CA SER A 102 0.01 5.47 2.58
C SER A 102 0.29 4.20 3.40
N ARG A 103 -0.62 3.22 3.41
CA ARG A 103 -0.37 1.90 4.01
C ARG A 103 0.80 1.16 3.37
N LEU A 104 1.08 1.44 2.10
CA LEU A 104 2.23 0.88 1.40
C LEU A 104 3.56 1.52 1.82
N ASN A 105 3.54 2.73 2.38
CA ASN A 105 4.74 3.51 2.68
C ASN A 105 5.47 3.07 3.96
N ARG A 106 5.13 1.90 4.51
CA ARG A 106 5.85 1.33 5.65
C ARG A 106 7.20 0.80 5.20
N THR A 107 8.26 1.30 5.84
CA THR A 107 9.63 0.89 5.54
C THR A 107 9.96 -0.44 6.19
N ARG A 108 10.72 -1.27 5.47
CA ARG A 108 11.29 -2.51 5.98
C ARG A 108 12.60 -2.81 5.22
N PRO A 109 13.62 -3.41 5.87
CA PRO A 109 14.80 -3.87 5.17
C PRO A 109 14.45 -4.81 4.01
N GLY A 110 15.00 -4.54 2.82
CA GLY A 110 14.72 -5.31 1.61
C GLY A 110 13.46 -4.90 0.82
N LYS A 111 12.65 -4.00 1.34
CA LYS A 111 11.51 -3.41 0.60
C LYS A 111 12.00 -2.15 -0.12
N ILE A 112 12.17 -2.26 -1.42
CA ILE A 112 12.70 -1.18 -2.28
C ILE A 112 11.56 -0.42 -2.94
N ASP A 113 10.58 -1.13 -3.50
CA ASP A 113 9.50 -0.57 -4.29
C ASP A 113 8.12 -0.92 -3.72
N THR A 114 7.13 -0.11 -4.09
CA THR A 114 5.71 -0.39 -3.85
C THR A 114 4.88 -0.03 -5.06
N TYR A 115 3.80 -0.76 -5.31
CA TYR A 115 2.96 -0.58 -6.48
C TYR A 115 1.50 -0.38 -6.10
N VAL A 116 0.85 0.58 -6.76
CA VAL A 116 -0.60 0.77 -6.71
C VAL A 116 -1.15 0.56 -8.11
N ILE A 117 -2.10 -0.37 -8.23
CA ILE A 117 -2.86 -0.61 -9.46
C ILE A 117 -4.29 -0.18 -9.16
N ASP A 118 -4.72 0.90 -9.80
CA ASP A 118 -6.01 1.53 -9.54
C ASP A 118 -6.94 1.37 -10.75
N PHE A 119 -8.16 0.86 -10.50
CA PHE A 119 -9.17 0.60 -11.52
C PHE A 119 -10.30 1.65 -11.55
N GLN A 120 -10.37 2.54 -10.54
CA GLN A 120 -11.52 3.39 -10.32
C GLN A 120 -11.21 4.89 -10.30
N ASN A 121 -9.98 5.26 -9.97
CA ASN A 121 -9.64 6.65 -9.72
C ASN A 121 -8.80 7.24 -10.86
N ASN A 122 -8.96 8.54 -11.09
CA ASN A 122 -8.07 9.27 -11.97
C ASN A 122 -6.81 9.67 -11.21
N ILE A 123 -5.67 9.65 -11.90
CA ILE A 123 -4.38 10.01 -11.31
C ILE A 123 -4.38 11.44 -10.76
N ASP A 124 -5.06 12.37 -11.43
CA ASP A 124 -5.15 13.76 -10.99
C ASP A 124 -5.95 13.90 -9.69
N GLU A 125 -7.04 13.11 -9.53
CA GLU A 125 -7.82 13.08 -8.29
C GLU A 125 -6.97 12.59 -7.10
N ILE A 126 -6.16 11.55 -7.33
CA ILE A 126 -5.24 11.03 -6.32
C ILE A 126 -4.13 12.04 -6.02
N TYR A 127 -3.53 12.64 -7.05
CA TYR A 127 -2.50 13.67 -6.88
C TYR A 127 -3.02 14.84 -6.05
N ASN A 128 -4.18 15.38 -6.39
CA ASN A 128 -4.82 16.48 -5.65
C ASN A 128 -5.14 16.11 -4.19
N ALA A 129 -5.48 14.84 -3.92
CA ALA A 129 -5.71 14.38 -2.55
C ALA A 129 -4.43 14.38 -1.70
N PHE A 130 -3.28 14.12 -2.32
CA PHE A 130 -1.99 14.10 -1.65
C PHE A 130 -1.32 15.49 -1.57
N GLU A 131 -1.62 16.40 -2.49
CA GLU A 131 -0.98 17.71 -2.60
C GLU A 131 -0.87 18.50 -1.29
N PRO A 132 -1.94 18.59 -0.43
CA PRO A 132 -1.85 19.30 0.84
C PRO A 132 -0.82 18.75 1.82
N TYR A 133 -0.48 17.47 1.69
CA TYR A 133 0.46 16.77 2.58
C TYR A 133 1.90 16.86 2.09
N TYR A 134 2.10 17.18 0.82
CA TYR A 134 3.43 17.37 0.22
C TYR A 134 3.88 18.84 0.19
N LYS A 135 2.95 19.80 0.28
CA LYS A 135 3.28 21.24 0.30
C LYS A 135 4.18 21.68 1.45
N GLY A 136 4.34 20.84 2.48
CA GLY A 136 5.28 21.08 3.58
C GLY A 136 6.70 20.51 3.36
N THR A 137 6.88 19.68 2.36
CA THR A 137 8.17 19.15 1.95
C THR A 137 8.53 19.74 0.60
N SER A 138 9.46 20.67 0.59
CA SER A 138 9.97 21.39 -0.59
C SER A 138 10.67 20.52 -1.66
N LEU A 139 10.22 19.27 -1.82
CA LEU A 139 10.83 18.27 -2.71
C LEU A 139 10.04 17.97 -3.99
N ILE A 140 8.93 18.66 -4.24
CA ILE A 140 8.06 18.38 -5.41
C ILE A 140 7.87 19.61 -6.33
N ASP A 141 8.68 20.59 -6.25
CA ASP A 141 8.89 21.40 -7.44
C ASP A 141 9.81 20.61 -8.38
N LYS A 142 9.33 20.40 -9.63
CA LYS A 142 10.13 19.89 -10.75
C LYS A 142 11.56 20.31 -10.52
N THR A 143 12.47 19.38 -10.57
CA THR A 143 13.90 19.58 -10.36
C THR A 143 14.33 20.86 -11.08
N ASN A 144 14.18 21.98 -10.40
CA ASN A 144 14.57 23.27 -10.93
C ASN A 144 16.08 23.31 -10.79
N SER A 145 16.78 23.38 -11.91
CA SER A 145 18.25 23.47 -11.91
C SER A 145 18.77 24.59 -11.00
N GLU A 146 17.99 25.67 -10.82
CA GLU A 146 18.29 26.74 -9.85
C GLU A 146 18.18 26.28 -8.39
N PHE A 147 17.24 25.41 -8.05
CA PHE A 147 17.10 24.89 -6.69
C PHE A 147 18.26 23.95 -6.34
N ILE A 148 18.63 23.06 -7.28
CA ILE A 148 19.81 22.20 -7.11
C ILE A 148 21.08 23.04 -6.94
N LYS A 149 21.22 24.10 -7.71
CA LYS A 149 22.35 24.99 -7.60
C LYS A 149 22.42 25.72 -6.26
N LYS A 150 21.28 26.24 -5.77
CA LYS A 150 21.17 26.85 -4.43
C LYS A 150 21.45 25.86 -3.31
N LEU A 151 20.97 24.61 -3.44
CA LEU A 151 21.22 23.55 -2.46
C LEU A 151 22.71 23.19 -2.43
N TYR A 152 23.34 23.09 -3.61
CA TYR A 152 24.78 22.88 -3.74
C TYR A 152 25.58 24.02 -3.10
N GLU A 153 25.26 25.29 -3.40
CA GLU A 153 25.89 26.45 -2.82
C GLU A 153 25.72 26.47 -1.27
N MET A 154 24.55 26.08 -0.77
CA MET A 154 24.28 25.98 0.66
C MET A 154 25.13 24.89 1.31
N ILE A 155 25.21 23.70 0.73
CA ILE A 155 26.04 22.59 1.24
C ILE A 155 27.53 22.99 1.27
N MET A 156 28.01 23.63 0.20
CA MET A 156 29.40 24.08 0.12
C MET A 156 29.68 25.20 1.14
N SER A 157 28.72 26.05 1.47
CA SER A 157 28.88 27.13 2.47
C SER A 157 29.07 26.61 3.90
N PHE A 158 28.70 25.36 4.20
CA PHE A 158 28.96 24.73 5.51
C PHE A 158 30.40 24.23 5.66
N GLU A 159 31.23 24.26 4.60
CA GLU A 159 32.61 23.77 4.58
C GLU A 159 32.85 22.35 5.06
N ILE A 160 31.74 21.55 5.13
CA ILE A 160 31.77 20.13 5.54
C ILE A 160 32.35 19.26 4.43
N ILE A 161 32.05 19.62 3.17
CA ILE A 161 32.56 18.97 1.95
C ILE A 161 33.33 20.02 1.16
N LYS A 162 34.58 19.76 0.89
CA LYS A 162 35.42 20.66 0.07
C LYS A 162 35.45 20.19 -1.38
N GLN A 163 35.67 21.10 -2.32
CA GLN A 163 35.77 20.74 -3.74
C GLN A 163 36.86 19.69 -3.98
N ASP A 164 37.98 19.79 -3.29
CA ASP A 164 39.09 18.83 -3.37
C ASP A 164 38.67 17.39 -2.96
N ASP A 165 37.67 17.24 -2.08
CA ASP A 165 37.17 15.94 -1.67
C ASP A 165 36.29 15.33 -2.76
N LEU A 166 35.49 16.16 -3.45
CA LEU A 166 34.68 15.75 -4.61
C LEU A 166 35.56 15.34 -5.79
N ASP A 167 36.63 16.10 -6.05
CA ASP A 167 37.56 15.82 -7.15
C ASP A 167 38.30 14.49 -6.92
N LYS A 168 38.76 14.22 -5.69
CA LYS A 168 39.33 12.91 -5.31
C LYS A 168 38.37 11.75 -5.41
N PHE A 169 37.07 11.98 -5.13
CA PHE A 169 36.04 10.94 -5.25
C PHE A 169 35.72 10.61 -6.72
N ALA A 170 35.84 11.57 -7.61
CA ALA A 170 35.62 11.40 -9.05
C ALA A 170 36.79 10.67 -9.76
N GLU A 171 37.95 10.51 -9.11
CA GLU A 171 39.14 9.81 -9.63
C GLU A 171 39.17 8.31 -9.27
N ILE A 172 38.17 7.81 -8.47
CA ILE A 172 37.99 6.42 -8.08
C ILE A 172 37.00 5.72 -9.02
#